data_b305d9592468a60ec7b6269d044ab3a8
#
_entry.id   b305d9592468a60ec7b6269d044ab3a8
#
_cell.length_a   1.000
_cell.length_b   1.000
_cell.length_c   1.000
_cell.angle_alpha   90.00
_cell.angle_beta   90.00
_cell.angle_gamma   90.00
#
_symmetry.space_group_name_H-M   'P 1'
#
loop_
_entity.id
_entity.type
_entity.pdbx_description
1 polymer ?
#
loop_
_entity_poly.entity_id
_entity_poly.type
_entity_poly.pdbx_seq_one_letter_code
_entity_poly.pdbx_strand_id
1 'polypeptide(L)'
;MQAEYKENLLFGGKLVVTAAHIEIVCYFRGPDLRYRGEWIHIPYSNFDEYISAFRQNFKKYEELKTQMKDCEFSCVGVCGMKIRTGSRWGNGVTISQWRNHMHPMIFPIDNEEKLEQVIFDFEYAKVRGVEIQQLLFAQ
;
A
#
# COMPACT_ATOMS: atom_id res chain seq x y z
N MET A 1 17.80 -7.86 21.40
CA MET A 1 17.25 -6.95 20.36
C MET A 1 17.69 -7.44 18.99
N GLN A 2 16.76 -7.66 18.11
CA GLN A 2 17.07 -8.10 16.74
C GLN A 2 17.46 -6.90 15.89
N ALA A 3 18.58 -7.01 15.18
CA ALA A 3 18.99 -5.96 14.25
C ALA A 3 18.03 -5.90 13.07
N GLU A 4 17.72 -4.70 12.62
CA GLU A 4 16.88 -4.50 11.45
C GLU A 4 17.39 -3.34 10.60
N TYR A 5 17.19 -3.50 9.29
CA TYR A 5 17.48 -2.47 8.31
C TYR A 5 16.15 -1.84 7.87
N LYS A 6 16.13 -0.51 7.76
CA LYS A 6 14.94 0.22 7.32
C LYS A 6 15.31 1.21 6.24
N GLU A 7 14.49 1.28 5.20
CA GLU A 7 14.66 2.19 4.08
C GLU A 7 13.30 2.76 3.67
N ASN A 8 13.24 4.08 3.48
CA ASN A 8 12.00 4.72 3.02
C ASN A 8 11.74 4.41 1.55
N LEU A 9 10.50 4.14 1.23
CA LEU A 9 10.01 3.93 -0.13
C LEU A 9 9.33 5.20 -0.65
N LEU A 10 9.16 5.30 -1.96
CA LEU A 10 8.63 6.51 -2.60
C LEU A 10 7.19 6.83 -2.19
N PHE A 11 6.37 5.81 -2.03
CA PHE A 11 4.96 6.03 -1.71
C PHE A 11 4.68 6.29 -0.21
N GLY A 12 5.72 6.28 0.62
CA GLY A 12 5.59 6.59 2.05
C GLY A 12 5.72 5.41 3.00
N GLY A 13 5.79 4.20 2.49
CA GLY A 13 6.08 3.01 3.30
C GLY A 13 7.58 2.83 3.53
N LYS A 14 7.93 1.82 4.29
CA LYS A 14 9.33 1.45 4.57
C LYS A 14 9.59 0.00 4.22
N LEU A 15 10.72 -0.25 3.60
CA LEU A 15 11.26 -1.60 3.48
C LEU A 15 11.96 -1.93 4.79
N VAL A 16 11.59 -3.01 5.42
CA VAL A 16 12.18 -3.50 6.67
C VAL A 16 12.74 -4.89 6.44
N VAL A 17 14.02 -5.06 6.75
CA VAL A 17 14.72 -6.33 6.56
C VAL A 17 15.37 -6.77 7.87
N THR A 18 15.14 -8.00 8.25
CA THR A 18 15.83 -8.65 9.38
C THR A 18 16.42 -9.97 8.90
N ALA A 19 17.12 -10.65 9.79
CA ALA A 19 17.65 -11.99 9.47
C ALA A 19 16.54 -12.98 9.12
N ALA A 20 15.36 -12.79 9.71
CA ALA A 20 14.23 -13.73 9.60
C ALA A 20 13.21 -13.37 8.54
N HIS A 21 13.08 -12.08 8.17
CA HIS A 21 12.01 -11.67 7.26
C HIS A 21 12.31 -10.38 6.51
N ILE A 22 11.58 -10.20 5.42
CA ILE A 22 11.56 -9.00 4.59
C ILE A 22 10.10 -8.57 4.51
N GLU A 23 9.84 -7.29 4.76
CA GLU A 23 8.47 -6.77 4.70
C GLU A 23 8.44 -5.30 4.27
N ILE A 24 7.29 -4.85 3.81
CA ILE A 24 6.99 -3.43 3.64
C ILE A 24 6.05 -3.05 4.76
N VAL A 25 6.38 -1.98 5.46
CA VAL A 25 5.57 -1.47 6.58
C VAL A 25 5.01 -0.11 6.20
N CYS A 26 3.70 0.02 6.27
CA CYS A 26 2.99 1.27 6.01
C CYS A 26 2.31 1.73 7.29
N TYR A 27 2.37 3.04 7.54
CA TYR A 27 1.67 3.64 8.66
C TYR A 27 0.56 4.54 8.14
N PHE A 28 -0.65 4.29 8.57
CA PHE A 28 -1.81 5.11 8.24
C PHE A 28 -2.31 5.79 9.50
N ARG A 29 -2.40 7.12 9.43
CA ARG A 29 -2.96 7.91 10.50
C ARG A 29 -4.26 8.53 10.00
N GLY A 30 -5.36 8.32 10.73
CA GLY A 30 -6.63 8.94 10.40
C GLY A 30 -6.56 10.47 10.53
N PRO A 31 -7.48 11.19 9.90
CA PRO A 31 -7.50 12.66 9.91
C PRO A 31 -7.90 13.23 11.27
N ASP A 32 -8.50 12.42 12.12
CA ASP A 32 -8.91 12.80 13.46
C ASP A 32 -7.87 12.28 14.45
N LEU A 33 -7.28 13.18 15.24
CA LEU A 33 -6.29 12.85 16.27
C LEU A 33 -6.81 11.88 17.33
N ARG A 34 -8.11 11.67 17.41
CA ARG A 34 -8.72 10.68 18.30
C ARG A 34 -8.52 9.25 17.86
N TYR A 35 -8.21 9.03 16.58
CA TYR A 35 -7.99 7.69 16.04
C TYR A 35 -6.50 7.38 16.01
N ARG A 36 -6.14 6.27 16.62
CA ARG A 36 -4.77 5.78 16.56
C ARG A 36 -4.44 5.38 15.13
N GLY A 37 -3.24 5.72 14.70
CA GLY A 37 -2.73 5.24 13.43
C GLY A 37 -2.57 3.72 13.44
N GLU A 38 -2.61 3.12 12.28
CA GLU A 38 -2.40 1.68 12.12
C GLU A 38 -1.16 1.40 11.31
N TRP A 39 -0.46 0.35 11.71
CA TRP A 39 0.66 -0.19 10.98
C TRP A 39 0.18 -1.36 10.15
N ILE A 40 0.46 -1.35 8.86
CA ILE A 40 0.18 -2.46 7.96
C ILE A 40 1.51 -3.09 7.58
N HIS A 41 1.63 -4.38 7.85
CA HIS A 41 2.82 -5.16 7.54
C HIS A 41 2.52 -6.06 6.34
N ILE A 42 3.29 -5.88 5.26
CA ILE A 42 3.13 -6.66 4.05
C ILE A 42 4.37 -7.55 3.91
N PRO A 43 4.23 -8.87 4.14
CA PRO A 43 5.37 -9.76 4.06
C PRO A 43 5.82 -9.98 2.62
N TYR A 44 7.08 -10.31 2.45
CA TYR A 44 7.69 -10.59 1.15
C TYR A 44 6.86 -11.54 0.29
N SER A 45 6.32 -12.59 0.91
CA SER A 45 5.51 -13.59 0.20
C SER A 45 4.26 -13.01 -0.48
N ASN A 46 3.83 -11.82 -0.08
CA ASN A 46 2.63 -11.17 -0.63
C ASN A 46 2.96 -10.05 -1.62
N PHE A 47 4.23 -9.76 -1.89
CA PHE A 47 4.59 -8.65 -2.76
C PHE A 47 4.01 -8.81 -4.17
N ASP A 48 4.14 -9.99 -4.77
CA ASP A 48 3.63 -10.25 -6.13
C ASP A 48 2.10 -10.14 -6.18
N GLU A 49 1.44 -10.64 -5.13
CA GLU A 49 -0.02 -10.53 -5.01
C GLU A 49 -0.47 -9.07 -4.96
N TYR A 50 0.25 -8.24 -4.19
CA TYR A 50 -0.07 -6.82 -4.09
C TYR A 50 0.17 -6.08 -5.40
N ILE A 51 1.27 -6.38 -6.10
CA ILE A 51 1.56 -5.77 -7.40
C ILE A 51 0.41 -6.05 -8.38
N SER A 52 -0.01 -7.30 -8.46
CA SER A 52 -1.13 -7.71 -9.32
C SER A 52 -2.44 -7.03 -8.89
N ALA A 53 -2.68 -6.97 -7.58
CA ALA A 53 -3.88 -6.35 -7.03
C ALA A 53 -3.95 -4.84 -7.30
N PHE A 54 -2.83 -4.12 -7.21
CA PHE A 54 -2.79 -2.70 -7.55
C PHE A 54 -3.23 -2.46 -8.99
N ARG A 55 -2.74 -3.26 -9.94
CA ARG A 55 -3.11 -3.12 -11.34
C ARG A 55 -4.59 -3.43 -11.58
N GLN A 56 -5.08 -4.50 -10.99
CA GLN A 56 -6.49 -4.90 -11.13
C GLN A 56 -7.43 -3.86 -10.51
N ASN A 57 -7.11 -3.39 -9.32
CA ASN A 57 -7.94 -2.43 -8.61
C ASN A 57 -7.91 -1.05 -9.27
N PHE A 58 -6.77 -0.64 -9.81
CA PHE A 58 -6.68 0.63 -10.52
C PHE A 58 -7.52 0.60 -11.80
N LYS A 59 -7.50 -0.50 -12.53
CA LYS A 59 -8.36 -0.69 -13.70
C LYS A 59 -9.83 -0.55 -13.32
N LYS A 60 -10.23 -1.19 -12.23
CA LYS A 60 -11.60 -1.09 -11.71
C LYS A 60 -11.95 0.34 -11.30
N TYR A 61 -11.02 1.03 -10.63
CA TYR A 61 -11.19 2.42 -10.25
C TYR A 61 -11.43 3.30 -11.48
N GLU A 62 -10.65 3.15 -12.53
CA GLU A 62 -10.81 3.94 -13.75
C GLU A 62 -12.17 3.71 -14.41
N GLU A 63 -12.66 2.48 -14.42
CA GLU A 63 -13.97 2.16 -14.94
C GLU A 63 -15.08 2.79 -14.08
N LEU A 64 -14.96 2.67 -12.76
CA LEU A 64 -15.96 3.18 -11.82
C LEU A 64 -16.03 4.71 -11.80
N LYS A 65 -14.90 5.39 -11.88
CA LYS A 65 -14.89 6.87 -11.80
C LYS A 65 -15.62 7.52 -12.97
N THR A 66 -15.68 6.87 -14.13
CA THR A 66 -16.43 7.37 -15.29
C THR A 66 -17.93 7.09 -15.16
N GLN A 67 -18.29 5.96 -14.53
CA GLN A 67 -19.68 5.55 -14.35
C GLN A 67 -20.35 6.20 -13.15
N MET A 68 -19.57 6.51 -12.11
CA MET A 68 -20.05 7.01 -10.82
C MET A 68 -19.79 8.51 -10.67
N LYS A 69 -20.07 9.28 -11.71
CA LYS A 69 -19.95 10.75 -11.67
C LYS A 69 -20.99 11.32 -10.70
N ASP A 70 -20.58 12.34 -9.98
CA ASP A 70 -21.42 13.11 -9.07
C ASP A 70 -22.02 12.31 -7.92
N CYS A 71 -21.45 11.13 -7.62
CA CYS A 71 -21.83 10.38 -6.44
C CYS A 71 -20.60 9.82 -5.73
N GLU A 72 -20.73 9.63 -4.44
CA GLU A 72 -19.69 9.05 -3.61
C GLU A 72 -19.88 7.53 -3.57
N PHE A 73 -18.84 6.79 -3.90
CA PHE A 73 -18.89 5.33 -3.93
C PHE A 73 -17.59 4.77 -3.33
N SER A 74 -17.75 3.72 -2.55
CA SER A 74 -16.63 3.03 -1.94
C SER A 74 -16.89 1.53 -1.92
N CYS A 75 -15.88 0.76 -2.31
CA CYS A 75 -15.96 -0.71 -2.25
C CYS A 75 -14.59 -1.30 -1.88
N VAL A 76 -14.62 -2.56 -1.51
CA VAL A 76 -13.39 -3.32 -1.25
C VAL A 76 -13.00 -4.02 -2.55
N GLY A 77 -11.77 -3.82 -2.96
CA GLY A 77 -11.21 -4.47 -4.15
C GLY A 77 -10.46 -5.74 -3.82
N VAL A 78 -9.70 -6.20 -4.78
CA VAL A 78 -8.85 -7.37 -4.64
C VAL A 78 -7.80 -7.13 -3.56
N CYS A 79 -7.44 -8.15 -2.81
CA CYS A 79 -6.44 -8.09 -1.73
C CYS A 79 -6.85 -7.18 -0.57
N GLY A 80 -8.14 -6.95 -0.40
CA GLY A 80 -8.64 -6.08 0.66
C GLY A 80 -8.37 -4.60 0.45
N MET A 81 -7.84 -4.20 -0.69
CA MET A 81 -7.63 -2.80 -1.03
C MET A 81 -8.95 -2.08 -1.18
N LYS A 82 -8.98 -0.81 -0.80
CA LYS A 82 -10.18 0.00 -0.89
C LYS A 82 -10.17 0.87 -2.13
N ILE A 83 -11.32 0.96 -2.80
CA ILE A 83 -11.51 1.81 -3.99
C ILE A 83 -12.58 2.86 -3.65
N ARG A 84 -12.27 4.11 -3.97
CA ARG A 84 -13.20 5.24 -3.77
C ARG A 84 -13.30 6.11 -5.00
N THR A 85 -14.52 6.55 -5.30
CA THR A 85 -14.80 7.54 -6.35
C THR A 85 -15.70 8.62 -5.78
N GLY A 86 -15.52 9.85 -6.26
CA GLY A 86 -16.39 10.97 -5.90
C GLY A 86 -16.25 11.46 -4.47
N SER A 87 -15.29 10.98 -3.71
CA SER A 87 -15.10 11.38 -2.31
C SER A 87 -14.25 12.65 -2.20
N ARG A 88 -14.67 13.57 -1.32
CA ARG A 88 -13.85 14.73 -0.95
C ARG A 88 -12.62 14.34 -0.10
N TRP A 89 -12.58 13.12 0.40
CA TRP A 89 -11.51 12.65 1.29
C TRP A 89 -10.42 11.88 0.56
N GLY A 90 -10.51 11.79 -0.74
CA GLY A 90 -9.54 11.11 -1.58
C GLY A 90 -10.19 10.07 -2.48
N ASN A 91 -9.73 10.02 -3.72
CA ASN A 91 -10.23 9.09 -4.73
C ASN A 91 -9.08 8.19 -5.18
N GLY A 92 -9.41 6.96 -5.57
CA GLY A 92 -8.44 6.03 -6.09
C GLY A 92 -8.41 4.72 -5.32
N VAL A 93 -7.27 4.04 -5.41
CA VAL A 93 -7.03 2.76 -4.73
C VAL A 93 -6.07 2.99 -3.56
N THR A 94 -6.37 2.39 -2.42
CA THR A 94 -5.45 2.43 -1.28
C THR A 94 -5.34 1.07 -0.62
N ILE A 95 -4.21 0.86 0.04
CA ILE A 95 -4.03 -0.28 0.93
C ILE A 95 -4.87 -0.01 2.17
N SER A 96 -5.71 -0.96 2.55
CA SER A 96 -6.49 -0.80 3.77
C SER A 96 -6.50 -2.09 4.56
N GLN A 97 -6.63 -1.97 5.87
CA GLN A 97 -7.02 -3.09 6.68
C GLN A 97 -8.52 -3.03 6.87
N TRP A 98 -9.12 -4.19 6.95
CA TRP A 98 -10.55 -4.30 6.99
C TRP A 98 -11.21 -3.59 8.20
N ARG A 99 -10.45 -3.31 9.24
CA ARG A 99 -10.92 -2.55 10.40
C ARG A 99 -11.09 -1.06 10.11
N ASN A 100 -10.54 -0.55 9.00
CA ASN A 100 -10.45 0.88 8.70
C ASN A 100 -11.27 1.33 7.51
N HIS A 101 -12.41 0.73 7.28
CA HIS A 101 -13.30 1.13 6.19
C HIS A 101 -13.80 2.57 6.32
N MET A 102 -13.70 3.14 7.51
CA MET A 102 -14.19 4.49 7.82
C MET A 102 -13.15 5.58 7.64
N HIS A 103 -11.87 5.23 7.45
CA HIS A 103 -10.80 6.22 7.34
C HIS A 103 -10.61 6.71 5.92
N PRO A 104 -10.29 8.00 5.74
CA PRO A 104 -9.96 8.51 4.42
C PRO A 104 -8.69 7.85 3.89
N MET A 105 -8.58 7.82 2.58
CA MET A 105 -7.43 7.28 1.91
C MET A 105 -6.20 8.16 2.14
N ILE A 106 -5.13 7.58 2.66
CA ILE A 106 -3.91 8.31 2.95
C ILE A 106 -2.97 8.32 1.75
N PHE A 107 -3.00 7.27 0.94
CA PHE A 107 -2.18 7.18 -0.27
C PHE A 107 -3.08 6.81 -1.45
N PRO A 108 -3.94 7.76 -1.90
CA PRO A 108 -4.83 7.43 -3.00
C PRO A 108 -4.05 7.31 -4.30
N ILE A 109 -4.12 6.13 -4.91
CA ILE A 109 -3.57 5.89 -6.24
C ILE A 109 -4.66 6.28 -7.22
N ASP A 110 -4.65 7.52 -7.66
CA ASP A 110 -5.69 8.11 -8.49
C ASP A 110 -5.24 8.39 -9.93
N ASN A 111 -3.99 8.09 -10.24
CA ASN A 111 -3.47 8.24 -11.60
C ASN A 111 -2.39 7.19 -11.86
N GLU A 112 -2.06 7.05 -13.14
CA GLU A 112 -1.12 6.02 -13.59
C GLU A 112 0.30 6.26 -13.08
N GLU A 113 0.71 7.49 -12.91
CA GLU A 113 2.02 7.83 -12.37
C GLU A 113 2.18 7.31 -10.94
N LYS A 114 1.19 7.53 -10.09
CA LYS A 114 1.19 7.03 -8.71
C LYS A 114 1.15 5.50 -8.68
N LEU A 115 0.37 4.90 -9.57
CA LEU A 115 0.32 3.44 -9.70
C LEU A 115 1.70 2.86 -9.99
N GLU A 116 2.39 3.43 -10.99
CA GLU A 116 3.70 2.94 -11.39
C GLU A 116 4.75 3.17 -10.29
N GLN A 117 4.65 4.25 -9.53
CA GLN A 117 5.53 4.51 -8.38
C GLN A 117 5.37 3.44 -7.30
N VAL A 118 4.13 3.09 -6.95
CA VAL A 118 3.86 2.07 -5.94
C VAL A 118 4.36 0.71 -6.41
N ILE A 119 4.09 0.36 -7.65
CA ILE A 119 4.55 -0.90 -8.24
C ILE A 119 6.08 -0.95 -8.25
N PHE A 120 6.73 0.15 -8.64
CA PHE A 120 8.17 0.25 -8.60
C PHE A 120 8.71 -0.01 -7.18
N ASP A 121 8.08 0.56 -6.17
CA ASP A 121 8.48 0.36 -4.77
C ASP A 121 8.42 -1.11 -4.37
N PHE A 122 7.36 -1.83 -4.75
CA PHE A 122 7.22 -3.25 -4.46
C PHE A 122 8.24 -4.09 -5.22
N GLU A 123 8.48 -3.80 -6.49
CA GLU A 123 9.48 -4.50 -7.29
C GLU A 123 10.91 -4.24 -6.75
N TYR A 124 11.19 -3.00 -6.40
CA TYR A 124 12.45 -2.59 -5.79
C TYR A 124 12.66 -3.32 -4.45
N ALA A 125 11.64 -3.31 -3.59
CA ALA A 125 11.71 -3.96 -2.28
C ALA A 125 11.94 -5.47 -2.42
N LYS A 126 11.36 -6.08 -3.44
CA LYS A 126 11.51 -7.51 -3.72
C LYS A 126 12.97 -7.88 -4.00
N VAL A 127 13.67 -7.07 -4.78
CA VAL A 127 15.08 -7.29 -5.12
C VAL A 127 15.98 -6.81 -3.99
N ARG A 128 15.75 -5.58 -3.53
CA ARG A 128 16.60 -4.93 -2.53
C ARG A 128 16.57 -5.65 -1.18
N GLY A 129 15.38 -6.14 -0.79
CA GLY A 129 15.22 -6.87 0.47
C GLY A 129 16.09 -8.10 0.54
N VAL A 130 16.15 -8.87 -0.54
CA VAL A 130 16.98 -10.08 -0.61
C VAL A 130 18.47 -9.71 -0.58
N GLU A 131 18.87 -8.67 -1.33
CA GLU A 131 20.25 -8.18 -1.30
C GLU A 131 20.68 -7.79 0.11
N ILE A 132 19.88 -6.98 0.78
CA ILE A 132 20.18 -6.51 2.14
C ILE A 132 20.26 -7.67 3.12
N GLN A 133 19.32 -8.60 3.01
CA GLN A 133 19.33 -9.77 3.90
C GLN A 133 20.59 -10.58 3.75
N GLN A 134 21.04 -10.78 2.52
CA GLN A 134 22.27 -11.50 2.24
C GLN A 134 23.52 -10.74 2.70
N LEU A 135 23.55 -9.42 2.47
CA LEU A 135 24.70 -8.60 2.83
C LEU A 135 24.88 -8.42 4.34
N LEU A 136 23.79 -8.18 5.05
CA LEU A 136 23.84 -7.78 6.45
C LEU A 136 23.57 -8.92 7.44
N PHE A 137 22.77 -9.90 7.05
CA PHE A 137 22.26 -10.91 7.98
C PHE A 137 22.61 -12.35 7.62
N ALA A 138 23.04 -12.63 6.40
CA ALA A 138 23.47 -13.97 6.03
C ALA A 138 24.85 -14.24 6.63
N GLN A 139 25.00 -15.42 7.22
CA GLN A 139 26.27 -15.88 7.78
C GLN A 139 26.82 -17.03 6.97
#